data_da06dfc432820d0b5eaed44b5b443b64
#
_entry.id   da06dfc432820d0b5eaed44b5b443b64
#
_cell.length_a   1.000
_cell.length_b   1.000
_cell.length_c   1.000
_cell.angle_alpha   90.00
_cell.angle_beta   90.00
_cell.angle_gamma   90.00
#
_symmetry.space_group_name_H-M   'P 1'
#
loop_
_entity.id
_entity.type
_entity.pdbx_description
1 polymer ?
#
loop_
_entity_poly.entity_id
_entity_poly.type
_entity_poly.pdbx_seq_one_letter_code
_entity_poly.pdbx_strand_id
1 'polypeptide(L)'
;PELGLIIVDEEHDASFKQQDGIRYSARDLAVFRARDGGFPIVLGSATPSLESWANAQPPDSGGRYRLLSLRERAFAGARLPLVRCIDTRVERPREGLSGAVLEAIGQRLERAEQSLIFLNRRGYAPVLACAACGWTSSCRRCAANLVVHLADHCLRCHHCGFAAGVPKGCPTCGNQDLTAFGRGTQRLEASLAEHFPQAVIVRADRDSASSRKQWEALQARIESGEAHILVGTQMLAKGHDFPR
;
A
#
# COMPACT_ATOMS: atom_id res chain seq x y z
N PRO A 1 15.51 -7.93 -33.94
CA PRO A 1 15.86 -9.08 -33.09
C PRO A 1 14.60 -9.85 -32.79
N GLU A 2 14.65 -11.17 -32.97
CA GLU A 2 13.54 -12.06 -32.63
C GLU A 2 13.43 -12.19 -31.12
N LEU A 3 12.20 -12.08 -30.58
CA LEU A 3 11.93 -12.20 -29.16
C LEU A 3 11.75 -13.68 -28.81
N GLY A 4 12.62 -14.22 -27.94
CA GLY A 4 12.61 -15.65 -27.59
C GLY A 4 12.00 -15.96 -26.21
N LEU A 5 11.82 -14.94 -25.35
CA LEU A 5 11.27 -15.10 -23.99
C LEU A 5 10.73 -13.78 -23.50
N ILE A 6 9.61 -13.83 -22.76
CA ILE A 6 9.12 -12.72 -21.94
C ILE A 6 9.11 -13.15 -20.48
N ILE A 7 9.56 -12.29 -19.58
CA ILE A 7 9.42 -12.46 -18.12
C ILE A 7 8.64 -11.27 -17.60
N VAL A 8 7.56 -11.54 -16.87
CA VAL A 8 6.75 -10.54 -16.18
C VAL A 8 6.88 -10.83 -14.69
N ASP A 9 7.69 -10.04 -14.01
CA ASP A 9 7.83 -10.11 -12.57
C ASP A 9 6.71 -9.32 -11.90
N GLU A 10 6.29 -9.77 -10.69
CA GLU A 10 5.14 -9.20 -9.95
C GLU A 10 3.88 -9.06 -10.84
N GLU A 11 3.52 -10.11 -11.59
CA GLU A 11 2.46 -10.11 -12.60
C GLU A 11 1.11 -9.61 -12.09
N HIS A 12 0.89 -9.69 -10.78
CA HIS A 12 -0.33 -9.23 -10.11
C HIS A 12 -0.41 -7.71 -9.96
N ASP A 13 0.69 -6.98 -10.24
CA ASP A 13 0.73 -5.53 -10.00
C ASP A 13 -0.28 -4.77 -10.87
N ALA A 14 -1.08 -3.94 -10.22
CA ALA A 14 -2.06 -3.09 -10.88
C ALA A 14 -1.44 -2.07 -11.86
N SER A 15 -0.12 -1.81 -11.77
CA SER A 15 0.60 -0.92 -12.70
C SER A 15 0.66 -1.45 -14.13
N PHE A 16 0.50 -2.77 -14.33
CA PHE A 16 0.39 -3.35 -15.67
C PHE A 16 -0.94 -2.99 -16.37
N LYS A 17 -1.92 -2.46 -15.63
CA LYS A 17 -3.21 -2.08 -16.19
C LYS A 17 -3.26 -0.59 -16.45
N GLN A 18 -3.35 -0.21 -17.73
CA GLN A 18 -3.54 1.18 -18.14
C GLN A 18 -4.92 1.68 -17.69
N GLN A 19 -4.92 2.81 -16.96
CA GLN A 19 -6.13 3.40 -16.39
C GLN A 19 -6.70 4.52 -17.27
N ASP A 20 -5.84 5.23 -18.02
CA ASP A 20 -6.19 6.39 -18.84
C ASP A 20 -6.06 6.06 -20.33
N GLY A 21 -6.95 6.65 -21.15
CA GLY A 21 -6.96 6.44 -22.59
C GLY A 21 -7.38 5.03 -23.00
N ILE A 22 -6.64 4.38 -23.90
CA ILE A 22 -6.89 3.00 -24.32
C ILE A 22 -6.52 2.07 -23.17
N ARG A 23 -7.55 1.45 -22.60
CA ARG A 23 -7.39 0.54 -21.45
C ARG A 23 -6.90 -0.83 -21.92
N TYR A 24 -5.73 -1.22 -21.49
CA TYR A 24 -5.14 -2.55 -21.74
C TYR A 24 -4.37 -3.02 -20.49
N SER A 25 -4.09 -4.30 -20.46
CA SER A 25 -3.17 -4.92 -19.50
C SER A 25 -1.88 -5.29 -20.23
N ALA A 26 -0.75 -4.72 -19.80
CA ALA A 26 0.56 -5.04 -20.39
C ALA A 26 0.93 -6.51 -20.16
N ARG A 27 0.55 -7.09 -19.00
CA ARG A 27 0.67 -8.52 -18.72
C ARG A 27 -0.08 -9.37 -19.76
N ASP A 28 -1.36 -9.05 -19.99
CA ASP A 28 -2.20 -9.83 -20.90
C ASP A 28 -1.75 -9.69 -22.36
N LEU A 29 -1.28 -8.49 -22.74
CA LEU A 29 -0.64 -8.27 -24.04
C LEU A 29 0.66 -9.07 -24.19
N ALA A 30 1.46 -9.18 -23.14
CA ALA A 30 2.67 -9.99 -23.14
C ALA A 30 2.34 -11.48 -23.34
N VAL A 31 1.30 -11.99 -22.68
CA VAL A 31 0.80 -13.36 -22.88
C VAL A 31 0.31 -13.57 -24.31
N PHE A 32 -0.48 -12.63 -24.82
CA PHE A 32 -0.94 -12.70 -26.22
C PHE A 32 0.22 -12.71 -27.21
N ARG A 33 1.19 -11.83 -27.04
CA ARG A 33 2.37 -11.73 -27.90
C ARG A 33 3.24 -12.98 -27.86
N ALA A 34 3.44 -13.57 -26.69
CA ALA A 34 4.19 -14.81 -26.54
C ALA A 34 3.50 -15.97 -27.28
N ARG A 35 2.16 -16.07 -27.15
CA ARG A 35 1.36 -17.07 -27.86
C ARG A 35 1.42 -16.88 -29.38
N ASP A 36 1.25 -15.65 -29.85
CA ASP A 36 1.26 -15.32 -31.29
C ASP A 36 2.65 -15.57 -31.91
N GLY A 37 3.72 -15.22 -31.19
CA GLY A 37 5.10 -15.44 -31.62
C GLY A 37 5.65 -16.85 -31.37
N GLY A 38 4.89 -17.74 -30.70
CA GLY A 38 5.29 -19.13 -30.46
C GLY A 38 6.48 -19.30 -29.50
N PHE A 39 6.70 -18.34 -28.58
CA PHE A 39 7.79 -18.41 -27.61
C PHE A 39 7.26 -18.38 -26.16
N PRO A 40 8.05 -18.86 -25.18
CA PRO A 40 7.61 -18.94 -23.80
C PRO A 40 7.46 -17.58 -23.11
N ILE A 41 6.55 -17.54 -22.12
CA ILE A 41 6.42 -16.43 -21.16
C ILE A 41 6.43 -16.99 -19.73
N VAL A 42 7.10 -16.30 -18.83
CA VAL A 42 7.11 -16.60 -17.38
C VAL A 42 6.42 -15.45 -16.65
N LEU A 43 5.38 -15.79 -15.88
CA LEU A 43 4.70 -14.88 -14.98
C LEU A 43 5.16 -15.20 -13.55
N GLY A 44 5.89 -14.28 -12.91
CA GLY A 44 6.41 -14.44 -11.55
C GLY A 44 5.58 -13.67 -10.54
N SER A 45 5.25 -14.29 -9.41
CA SER A 45 4.60 -13.63 -8.27
C SER A 45 4.62 -14.49 -7.03
N ALA A 46 4.78 -13.87 -5.85
CA ALA A 46 4.52 -14.52 -4.57
C ALA A 46 3.01 -14.57 -4.25
N THR A 47 2.23 -13.67 -4.84
CA THR A 47 0.77 -13.53 -4.66
C THR A 47 0.11 -13.38 -6.03
N PRO A 48 -0.01 -14.45 -6.82
CA PRO A 48 -0.54 -14.39 -8.19
C PRO A 48 -1.93 -13.73 -8.24
N SER A 49 -2.19 -13.04 -9.35
CA SER A 49 -3.55 -12.55 -9.63
C SER A 49 -4.53 -13.71 -9.75
N LEU A 50 -5.81 -13.48 -9.46
CA LEU A 50 -6.83 -14.54 -9.54
C LEU A 50 -6.93 -15.13 -10.95
N GLU A 51 -6.74 -14.30 -11.98
CA GLU A 51 -6.76 -14.74 -13.37
C GLU A 51 -5.57 -15.67 -13.68
N SER A 52 -4.36 -15.31 -13.26
CA SER A 52 -3.18 -16.15 -13.44
C SER A 52 -3.29 -17.43 -12.61
N TRP A 53 -3.78 -17.33 -11.37
CA TRP A 53 -4.00 -18.48 -10.51
C TRP A 53 -5.03 -19.46 -11.09
N ALA A 54 -6.16 -18.97 -11.61
CA ALA A 54 -7.17 -19.81 -12.26
C ALA A 54 -6.61 -20.50 -13.51
N ASN A 55 -5.81 -19.79 -14.31
CA ASN A 55 -5.16 -20.40 -15.49
C ASN A 55 -4.05 -21.38 -15.12
N ALA A 56 -3.47 -21.31 -13.93
CA ALA A 56 -2.44 -22.22 -13.44
C ALA A 56 -2.99 -23.49 -12.74
N GLN A 57 -4.31 -23.63 -12.66
CA GLN A 57 -4.95 -24.86 -12.15
C GLN A 57 -4.74 -26.04 -13.12
N PRO A 58 -4.97 -27.29 -12.68
CA PRO A 58 -4.90 -28.46 -13.55
C PRO A 58 -5.80 -28.30 -14.80
N PRO A 59 -5.43 -28.92 -15.93
CA PRO A 59 -6.21 -28.84 -17.18
C PRO A 59 -7.67 -29.27 -17.02
N ASP A 60 -7.96 -30.26 -16.17
CA ASP A 60 -9.32 -30.71 -15.86
C ASP A 60 -10.18 -29.64 -15.17
N SER A 61 -9.54 -28.64 -14.56
CA SER A 61 -10.16 -27.47 -13.96
C SER A 61 -10.13 -26.24 -14.89
N GLY A 62 -9.77 -26.42 -16.17
CA GLY A 62 -9.74 -25.35 -17.18
C GLY A 62 -8.43 -24.55 -17.20
N GLY A 63 -7.41 -25.01 -16.49
CA GLY A 63 -6.09 -24.37 -16.47
C GLY A 63 -5.38 -24.47 -17.83
N ARG A 64 -4.62 -23.41 -18.17
CA ARG A 64 -3.90 -23.28 -19.45
C ARG A 64 -2.41 -23.01 -19.24
N TYR A 65 -1.99 -22.71 -18.01
CA TYR A 65 -0.61 -22.40 -17.66
C TYR A 65 0.02 -23.56 -16.90
N ARG A 66 1.31 -23.70 -17.04
CA ARG A 66 2.07 -24.62 -16.21
C ARG A 66 2.48 -23.92 -14.91
N LEU A 67 2.04 -24.44 -13.77
CA LEU A 67 2.45 -23.93 -12.47
C LEU A 67 3.87 -24.41 -12.13
N LEU A 68 4.74 -23.44 -11.80
CA LEU A 68 6.07 -23.68 -11.25
C LEU A 68 6.09 -23.09 -9.83
N SER A 69 6.35 -23.91 -8.82
CA SER A 69 6.38 -23.49 -7.42
C SER A 69 7.80 -23.53 -6.86
N LEU A 70 8.26 -22.37 -6.37
CA LEU A 70 9.48 -22.24 -5.58
C LEU A 70 9.11 -22.41 -4.10
N ARG A 71 9.30 -23.62 -3.57
CA ARG A 71 8.90 -23.96 -2.19
C ARG A 71 9.97 -23.66 -1.15
N GLU A 72 11.21 -23.60 -1.58
CA GLU A 72 12.36 -23.34 -0.72
C GLU A 72 12.81 -21.89 -0.81
N ARG A 73 13.25 -21.34 0.31
CA ARG A 73 13.84 -20.00 0.34
C ARG A 73 15.26 -20.05 -0.20
N ALA A 74 15.67 -18.96 -0.88
CA ALA A 74 17.01 -18.84 -1.45
C ALA A 74 18.13 -18.97 -0.40
N PHE A 75 17.86 -18.55 0.84
CA PHE A 75 18.80 -18.69 1.95
C PHE A 75 18.37 -19.81 2.90
N ALA A 76 19.27 -20.77 3.09
CA ALA A 76 19.09 -21.81 4.09
C ALA A 76 18.99 -21.19 5.49
N GLY A 77 17.93 -21.51 6.24
CA GLY A 77 17.67 -20.95 7.58
C GLY A 77 16.84 -19.65 7.60
N ALA A 78 16.47 -19.09 6.48
CA ALA A 78 15.53 -17.97 6.45
C ALA A 78 14.18 -18.37 7.06
N ARG A 79 13.77 -17.67 8.11
CA ARG A 79 12.49 -17.89 8.82
C ARG A 79 11.43 -16.91 8.35
N LEU A 80 10.18 -17.34 8.43
CA LEU A 80 9.06 -16.42 8.24
C LEU A 80 9.04 -15.38 9.39
N PRO A 81 8.69 -14.12 9.11
CA PRO A 81 8.51 -13.15 10.17
C PRO A 81 7.35 -13.55 11.08
N LEU A 82 7.44 -13.18 12.36
CA LEU A 82 6.31 -13.29 13.27
C LEU A 82 5.25 -12.28 12.86
N VAL A 83 4.04 -12.75 12.56
CA VAL A 83 2.89 -11.90 12.25
C VAL A 83 1.97 -11.83 13.47
N ARG A 84 1.73 -10.62 13.95
CA ARG A 84 0.79 -10.34 15.05
C ARG A 84 -0.35 -9.45 14.54
N CYS A 85 -1.58 -9.95 14.64
CA CYS A 85 -2.78 -9.15 14.34
C CYS A 85 -3.29 -8.48 15.62
N ILE A 86 -3.61 -7.19 15.53
CA ILE A 86 -4.16 -6.40 16.64
C ILE A 86 -5.62 -6.09 16.32
N ASP A 87 -6.54 -6.48 17.21
CA ASP A 87 -7.96 -6.13 17.08
C ASP A 87 -8.18 -4.68 17.49
N THR A 88 -8.33 -3.80 16.50
CA THR A 88 -8.53 -2.37 16.71
C THR A 88 -9.89 -2.01 17.32
N ARG A 89 -10.80 -2.95 17.48
CA ARG A 89 -12.07 -2.77 18.22
C ARG A 89 -11.84 -2.83 19.72
N VAL A 90 -10.88 -3.64 20.15
CA VAL A 90 -10.49 -3.80 21.56
C VAL A 90 -9.43 -2.76 21.91
N GLU A 91 -8.37 -2.68 21.13
CA GLU A 91 -7.29 -1.73 21.29
C GLU A 91 -7.45 -0.58 20.29
N ARG A 92 -8.16 0.47 20.71
CA ARG A 92 -8.43 1.62 19.83
C ARG A 92 -7.15 2.40 19.55
N PRO A 93 -6.70 2.47 18.29
CA PRO A 93 -5.50 3.20 17.96
C PRO A 93 -5.72 4.71 18.12
N ARG A 94 -4.73 5.39 18.72
CA ARG A 94 -4.63 6.85 18.71
C ARG A 94 -3.75 7.27 17.57
N GLU A 95 -4.18 8.23 16.77
CA GLU A 95 -3.44 8.69 15.58
C GLU A 95 -2.95 7.55 14.65
N GLY A 96 -3.64 6.37 14.64
CA GLY A 96 -3.31 5.19 13.83
C GLY A 96 -2.33 4.23 14.49
N LEU A 97 -1.84 4.56 15.66
CA LEU A 97 -0.91 3.76 16.45
C LEU A 97 -1.65 3.17 17.64
N SER A 98 -1.60 1.85 17.78
CA SER A 98 -2.04 1.16 18.98
C SER A 98 -0.90 1.11 20.01
N GLY A 99 -1.23 0.91 21.30
CA GLY A 99 -0.22 0.76 22.34
C GLY A 99 0.76 -0.36 22.03
N ALA A 100 0.27 -1.50 21.55
CA ALA A 100 1.11 -2.63 21.16
C ALA A 100 2.09 -2.30 20.00
N VAL A 101 1.68 -1.43 19.06
CA VAL A 101 2.58 -0.96 17.99
C VAL A 101 3.64 -0.03 18.55
N LEU A 102 3.27 0.91 19.42
CA LEU A 102 4.23 1.83 20.07
C LEU A 102 5.23 1.06 20.92
N GLU A 103 4.78 0.08 21.70
CA GLU A 103 5.66 -0.80 22.47
C GLU A 103 6.64 -1.57 21.59
N ALA A 104 6.15 -2.16 20.49
CA ALA A 104 7.00 -2.88 19.54
C ALA A 104 8.07 -1.97 18.90
N ILE A 105 7.72 -0.73 18.56
CA ILE A 105 8.68 0.26 18.05
C ILE A 105 9.72 0.60 19.12
N GLY A 106 9.30 0.87 20.37
CA GLY A 106 10.21 1.14 21.48
C GLY A 106 11.23 0.03 21.67
N GLN A 107 10.79 -1.24 21.69
CA GLN A 107 11.66 -2.40 21.80
C GLN A 107 12.66 -2.52 20.63
N ARG A 108 12.30 -2.11 19.41
CA ARG A 108 13.22 -2.09 18.27
C ARG A 108 14.27 -0.99 18.42
N LEU A 109 13.86 0.20 18.84
CA LEU A 109 14.77 1.32 19.11
C LEU A 109 15.81 0.98 20.17
N GLU A 110 15.42 0.31 21.28
CA GLU A 110 16.32 -0.16 22.32
C GLU A 110 17.40 -1.14 21.80
N ARG A 111 17.07 -1.88 20.72
CA ARG A 111 17.99 -2.84 20.09
C ARG A 111 18.76 -2.24 18.91
N ALA A 112 18.63 -0.94 18.66
CA ALA A 112 19.17 -0.27 17.49
C ALA A 112 18.68 -0.91 16.15
N GLU A 113 17.46 -1.46 16.16
CA GLU A 113 16.80 -2.01 14.98
C GLU A 113 15.86 -0.95 14.36
N GLN A 114 15.67 -1.01 13.05
CA GLN A 114 14.77 -0.12 12.33
C GLN A 114 13.32 -0.60 12.39
N SER A 115 12.38 0.33 12.33
CA SER A 115 10.95 0.05 12.24
C SER A 115 10.37 0.65 10.95
N LEU A 116 9.66 -0.17 10.17
CA LEU A 116 8.94 0.27 8.99
C LEU A 116 7.43 0.31 9.28
N ILE A 117 6.84 1.48 9.15
CA ILE A 117 5.40 1.68 9.28
C ILE A 117 4.82 1.87 7.89
N PHE A 118 4.13 0.84 7.43
CA PHE A 118 3.51 0.82 6.11
C PHE A 118 2.05 1.25 6.18
N LEU A 119 1.73 2.32 5.47
CA LEU A 119 0.36 2.77 5.27
C LEU A 119 -0.14 2.32 3.90
N ASN A 120 -1.14 1.46 3.86
CA ASN A 120 -1.72 0.99 2.60
C ASN A 120 -2.48 2.09 1.83
N ARG A 121 -2.47 3.33 2.30
CA ARG A 121 -3.22 4.43 1.71
C ARG A 121 -2.29 5.54 1.22
N ARG A 122 -2.35 5.82 -0.08
CA ARG A 122 -1.65 6.96 -0.69
C ARG A 122 -2.30 8.26 -0.26
N GLY A 123 -1.49 9.22 0.23
CA GLY A 123 -1.85 10.61 0.38
C GLY A 123 -2.77 10.94 1.57
N TYR A 124 -2.72 12.19 1.97
CA TYR A 124 -3.67 12.82 2.86
C TYR A 124 -5.02 12.94 2.14
N ALA A 125 -5.84 11.93 2.29
CA ALA A 125 -7.20 11.92 1.77
C ALA A 125 -8.16 11.76 2.95
N PRO A 126 -8.46 12.83 3.69
CA PRO A 126 -9.36 12.75 4.83
C PRO A 126 -10.76 12.36 4.37
N VAL A 127 -11.23 11.23 4.85
CA VAL A 127 -12.63 10.80 4.74
C VAL A 127 -13.39 11.40 5.92
N LEU A 128 -14.53 12.01 5.66
CA LEU A 128 -15.36 12.53 6.75
C LEU A 128 -16.00 11.36 7.50
N ALA A 129 -15.85 11.34 8.81
CA ALA A 129 -16.41 10.30 9.67
C ALA A 129 -17.15 10.90 10.87
N CYS A 130 -18.16 10.19 11.33
CA CYS A 130 -18.90 10.51 12.53
C CYS A 130 -18.44 9.62 13.69
N ALA A 131 -17.90 10.22 14.74
CA ALA A 131 -17.45 9.49 15.93
C ALA A 131 -18.61 8.84 16.71
N ALA A 132 -19.82 9.40 16.60
CA ALA A 132 -20.97 8.92 17.35
C ALA A 132 -21.59 7.63 16.78
N CYS A 133 -21.67 7.49 15.44
CA CYS A 133 -22.35 6.35 14.81
C CYS A 133 -21.46 5.55 13.84
N GLY A 134 -20.20 5.97 13.64
CA GLY A 134 -19.29 5.29 12.71
C GLY A 134 -19.57 5.57 11.22
N TRP A 135 -20.50 6.46 10.88
CA TRP A 135 -20.73 6.84 9.49
C TRP A 135 -19.46 7.40 8.84
N THR A 136 -19.25 7.05 7.56
CA THR A 136 -18.15 7.59 6.74
C THR A 136 -18.70 8.12 5.42
N SER A 137 -18.06 9.15 4.86
CA SER A 137 -18.44 9.73 3.57
C SER A 137 -18.15 8.76 2.43
N SER A 138 -19.15 7.98 2.04
CA SER A 138 -19.08 7.01 0.94
C SER A 138 -19.61 7.62 -0.35
N CYS A 139 -19.05 7.21 -1.48
CA CYS A 139 -19.51 7.64 -2.79
C CYS A 139 -20.86 6.97 -3.13
N ARG A 140 -21.81 7.78 -3.61
CA ARG A 140 -23.13 7.26 -4.05
C ARG A 140 -23.08 6.56 -5.40
N ARG A 141 -22.00 6.72 -6.18
CA ARG A 141 -21.87 6.16 -7.54
C ARG A 141 -20.97 4.92 -7.60
N CYS A 142 -20.12 4.73 -6.58
CA CYS A 142 -19.23 3.56 -6.51
C CYS A 142 -18.91 3.25 -5.04
N ALA A 143 -18.22 2.13 -4.77
CA ALA A 143 -17.90 1.67 -3.42
C ALA A 143 -16.73 2.42 -2.75
N ALA A 144 -16.14 3.44 -3.39
CA ALA A 144 -15.03 4.20 -2.84
C ALA A 144 -15.52 5.24 -1.82
N ASN A 145 -14.64 5.67 -0.92
CA ASN A 145 -14.93 6.80 -0.03
C ASN A 145 -14.73 8.14 -0.73
N LEU A 146 -15.51 9.13 -0.30
CA LEU A 146 -15.31 10.53 -0.70
C LEU A 146 -14.23 11.16 0.16
N VAL A 147 -13.36 11.90 -0.48
CA VAL A 147 -12.24 12.62 0.12
C VAL A 147 -12.63 14.07 0.35
N VAL A 148 -12.30 14.60 1.51
CA VAL A 148 -12.49 16.02 1.84
C VAL A 148 -11.41 16.85 1.15
N HIS A 149 -11.81 17.80 0.33
CA HIS A 149 -10.95 18.83 -0.23
C HIS A 149 -11.18 20.13 0.55
N LEU A 150 -10.28 20.43 1.47
CA LEU A 150 -10.43 21.56 2.39
C LEU A 150 -10.43 22.92 1.63
N ALA A 151 -9.59 23.04 0.60
CA ALA A 151 -9.52 24.27 -0.19
C ALA A 151 -10.83 24.56 -0.95
N ASP A 152 -11.50 23.51 -1.43
CA ASP A 152 -12.73 23.63 -2.24
C ASP A 152 -14.00 23.43 -1.38
N HIS A 153 -13.88 23.18 -0.09
CA HIS A 153 -14.97 22.81 0.81
C HIS A 153 -15.91 21.74 0.25
N CYS A 154 -15.36 20.71 -0.42
CA CYS A 154 -16.14 19.68 -1.05
C CYS A 154 -15.60 18.27 -0.76
N LEU A 155 -16.46 17.29 -0.99
CA LEU A 155 -16.14 15.86 -0.97
C LEU A 155 -16.00 15.39 -2.42
N ARG A 156 -14.89 14.74 -2.79
CA ARG A 156 -14.68 14.18 -4.13
C ARG A 156 -14.34 12.70 -4.09
N CYS A 157 -14.90 11.96 -5.02
CA CYS A 157 -14.51 10.59 -5.29
C CYS A 157 -13.35 10.54 -6.29
N HIS A 158 -12.19 10.10 -5.87
CA HIS A 158 -11.03 9.96 -6.77
C HIS A 158 -11.14 8.76 -7.72
N HIS A 159 -12.18 7.91 -7.56
CA HIS A 159 -12.41 6.76 -8.44
C HIS A 159 -13.34 7.11 -9.62
N CYS A 160 -14.48 7.77 -9.36
CA CYS A 160 -15.48 8.04 -10.40
C CYS A 160 -15.72 9.54 -10.67
N GLY A 161 -14.98 10.44 -10.02
CA GLY A 161 -15.12 11.89 -10.20
C GLY A 161 -16.36 12.53 -9.54
N PHE A 162 -17.19 11.74 -8.84
CA PHE A 162 -18.37 12.28 -8.16
C PHE A 162 -17.95 13.30 -7.09
N ALA A 163 -18.61 14.45 -7.04
CA ALA A 163 -18.42 15.49 -6.04
C ALA A 163 -19.72 15.79 -5.28
N ALA A 164 -19.58 16.12 -4.00
CA ALA A 164 -20.68 16.51 -3.11
C ALA A 164 -20.20 17.61 -2.15
N GLY A 165 -21.13 18.40 -1.63
CA GLY A 165 -20.83 19.35 -0.55
C GLY A 165 -20.51 18.61 0.78
N VAL A 166 -19.73 19.27 1.64
CA VAL A 166 -19.50 18.79 3.01
C VAL A 166 -20.81 18.93 3.80
N PRO A 167 -21.35 17.86 4.37
CA PRO A 167 -22.59 17.94 5.15
C PRO A 167 -22.36 18.71 6.46
N LYS A 168 -23.33 19.49 6.88
CA LYS A 168 -23.31 20.25 8.14
C LYS A 168 -23.44 19.36 9.39
N GLY A 169 -23.92 18.13 9.23
CA GLY A 169 -24.06 17.12 10.27
C GLY A 169 -24.11 15.73 9.65
N CYS A 170 -23.97 14.72 10.50
CA CYS A 170 -23.97 13.33 10.07
C CYS A 170 -25.31 12.95 9.41
N PRO A 171 -25.32 12.47 8.15
CA PRO A 171 -26.56 12.08 7.48
C PRO A 171 -27.31 10.91 8.13
N THR A 172 -26.61 10.17 9.03
CA THR A 172 -27.19 8.99 9.70
C THR A 172 -27.76 9.31 11.07
N CYS A 173 -27.05 10.12 11.89
CA CYS A 173 -27.47 10.37 13.27
C CYS A 173 -27.62 11.86 13.66
N GLY A 174 -27.39 12.78 12.72
CA GLY A 174 -27.52 14.22 12.94
C GLY A 174 -26.39 14.86 13.76
N ASN A 175 -25.41 14.09 14.24
CA ASN A 175 -24.27 14.65 15.00
C ASN A 175 -23.51 15.66 14.16
N GLN A 176 -23.23 16.84 14.74
CA GLN A 176 -22.51 17.90 14.05
C GLN A 176 -20.98 17.73 14.08
N ASP A 177 -20.46 16.90 15.00
CA ASP A 177 -19.04 16.62 15.14
C ASP A 177 -18.59 15.60 14.09
N LEU A 178 -18.44 16.07 12.86
CA LEU A 178 -17.85 15.31 11.78
C LEU A 178 -16.36 15.61 11.71
N THR A 179 -15.55 14.59 11.89
CA THR A 179 -14.09 14.71 11.82
C THR A 179 -13.56 14.16 10.51
N ALA A 180 -12.58 14.85 9.94
CA ALA A 180 -11.84 14.32 8.81
C ALA A 180 -10.96 13.16 9.29
N PHE A 181 -11.41 11.93 9.03
CA PHE A 181 -10.69 10.71 9.39
C PHE A 181 -9.88 10.23 8.19
N GLY A 182 -8.61 10.34 8.31
CA GLY A 182 -7.66 9.89 7.29
C GLY A 182 -6.30 10.40 7.68
N ARG A 183 -5.40 9.50 8.01
CA ARG A 183 -4.09 9.85 8.53
C ARG A 183 -3.10 9.78 7.38
N GLY A 184 -2.64 10.96 6.97
CA GLY A 184 -1.51 11.07 6.09
C GLY A 184 -0.23 10.68 6.84
N THR A 185 0.78 10.31 6.08
CA THR A 185 2.14 10.05 6.56
C THR A 185 2.67 11.16 7.46
N GLN A 186 2.34 12.43 7.18
CA GLN A 186 2.74 13.60 7.96
C GLN A 186 2.21 13.60 9.40
N ARG A 187 0.92 13.25 9.56
CA ARG A 187 0.31 13.23 10.91
C ARG A 187 0.84 12.06 11.74
N LEU A 188 1.10 10.94 11.08
CA LEU A 188 1.71 9.79 11.72
C LEU A 188 3.16 10.09 12.12
N GLU A 189 3.92 10.76 11.25
CA GLU A 189 5.28 11.26 11.54
C GLU A 189 5.28 12.17 12.77
N ALA A 190 4.38 13.15 12.82
CA ALA A 190 4.26 14.05 13.98
C ALA A 190 3.92 13.29 15.27
N SER A 191 2.97 12.36 15.24
CA SER A 191 2.61 11.55 16.40
C SER A 191 3.76 10.65 16.86
N LEU A 192 4.52 10.08 15.95
CA LEU A 192 5.70 9.28 16.29
C LEU A 192 6.81 10.15 16.90
N ALA A 193 7.02 11.37 16.40
CA ALA A 193 7.98 12.31 16.95
C ALA A 193 7.66 12.73 18.39
N GLU A 194 6.36 12.84 18.72
CA GLU A 194 5.92 13.09 20.10
C GLU A 194 6.21 11.90 21.02
N HIS A 195 6.01 10.66 20.53
CA HIS A 195 6.25 9.45 21.33
C HIS A 195 7.74 9.08 21.43
N PHE A 196 8.51 9.35 20.39
CA PHE A 196 9.93 8.99 20.28
C PHE A 196 10.79 10.20 19.89
N PRO A 197 10.95 11.20 20.76
CA PRO A 197 11.63 12.45 20.43
C PRO A 197 13.12 12.28 20.09
N GLN A 198 13.74 11.16 20.48
CA GLN A 198 15.13 10.85 20.16
C GLN A 198 15.29 10.04 18.86
N ALA A 199 14.19 9.58 18.27
CA ALA A 199 14.25 8.77 17.06
C ALA A 199 14.31 9.65 15.81
N VAL A 200 15.16 9.27 14.86
CA VAL A 200 15.16 9.85 13.51
C VAL A 200 14.04 9.19 12.71
N ILE A 201 12.98 9.95 12.45
CA ILE A 201 11.84 9.50 11.67
C ILE A 201 11.99 10.00 10.24
N VAL A 202 11.81 9.10 9.29
CA VAL A 202 11.96 9.40 7.87
C VAL A 202 10.70 9.00 7.13
N ARG A 203 10.18 9.93 6.32
CA ARG A 203 9.01 9.69 5.51
C ARG A 203 9.37 9.39 4.06
N ALA A 204 8.78 8.33 3.52
CA ALA A 204 8.93 7.92 2.13
C ALA A 204 7.56 7.90 1.44
N ASP A 205 7.18 9.04 0.88
CA ASP A 205 6.00 9.23 0.05
C ASP A 205 6.35 10.06 -1.20
N ARG A 206 5.34 10.31 -2.06
CA ARG A 206 5.56 11.08 -3.28
C ARG A 206 6.07 12.50 -3.07
N ASP A 207 5.73 13.11 -1.93
CA ASP A 207 6.10 14.49 -1.63
C ASP A 207 7.54 14.56 -1.13
N SER A 208 7.96 13.57 -0.32
CA SER A 208 9.31 13.48 0.25
C SER A 208 10.35 12.90 -0.71
N ALA A 209 9.92 12.17 -1.74
CA ALA A 209 10.80 11.51 -2.72
C ALA A 209 10.28 11.73 -4.16
N SER A 210 10.05 12.99 -4.52
CA SER A 210 9.50 13.37 -5.83
C SER A 210 10.52 13.26 -6.98
N SER A 211 11.81 13.23 -6.68
CA SER A 211 12.89 13.08 -7.67
C SER A 211 13.77 11.87 -7.35
N ARG A 212 14.45 11.36 -8.39
CA ARG A 212 15.41 10.25 -8.26
C ARG A 212 16.51 10.58 -7.24
N LYS A 213 17.05 11.80 -7.26
CA LYS A 213 18.09 12.24 -6.33
C LYS A 213 17.61 12.22 -4.88
N GLN A 214 16.37 12.66 -4.63
CA GLN A 214 15.78 12.61 -3.28
C GLN A 214 15.57 11.18 -2.82
N TRP A 215 15.15 10.29 -3.72
CA TRP A 215 15.02 8.87 -3.42
C TRP A 215 16.36 8.22 -3.08
N GLU A 216 17.41 8.44 -3.88
CA GLU A 216 18.76 7.93 -3.63
C GLU A 216 19.32 8.43 -2.28
N ALA A 217 19.10 9.70 -1.95
CA ALA A 217 19.49 10.25 -0.65
C ALA A 217 18.71 9.62 0.52
N LEU A 218 17.43 9.35 0.33
CA LEU A 218 16.58 8.66 1.30
C LEU A 218 17.06 7.22 1.53
N GLN A 219 17.34 6.48 0.47
CA GLN A 219 17.90 5.12 0.55
C GLN A 219 19.22 5.10 1.32
N ALA A 220 20.14 6.02 1.03
CA ALA A 220 21.42 6.10 1.72
C ALA A 220 21.25 6.31 3.25
N ARG A 221 20.28 7.12 3.68
CA ARG A 221 19.97 7.33 5.10
C ARG A 221 19.37 6.09 5.76
N ILE A 222 18.59 5.31 5.01
CA ILE A 222 18.03 4.04 5.49
C ILE A 222 19.15 3.00 5.63
N GLU A 223 19.96 2.84 4.60
CA GLU A 223 21.04 1.84 4.54
C GLU A 223 22.15 2.12 5.58
N SER A 224 22.45 3.40 5.83
CA SER A 224 23.42 3.79 6.88
C SER A 224 22.92 3.52 8.30
N GLY A 225 21.61 3.27 8.48
CA GLY A 225 21.00 3.13 9.81
C GLY A 225 20.73 4.47 10.52
N GLU A 226 20.90 5.61 9.84
CA GLU A 226 20.52 6.93 10.38
C GLU A 226 19.00 7.01 10.64
N ALA A 227 18.18 6.43 9.76
CA ALA A 227 16.74 6.39 9.92
C ALA A 227 16.34 5.28 10.90
N HIS A 228 15.73 5.65 12.03
CA HIS A 228 15.26 4.70 13.03
C HIS A 228 13.84 4.21 12.75
N ILE A 229 12.96 5.10 12.31
CA ILE A 229 11.56 4.79 11.98
C ILE A 229 11.27 5.30 10.57
N LEU A 230 10.84 4.39 9.71
CA LEU A 230 10.40 4.70 8.35
C LEU A 230 8.88 4.71 8.28
N VAL A 231 8.32 5.80 7.75
CA VAL A 231 6.88 5.91 7.51
C VAL A 231 6.64 6.01 6.01
N GLY A 232 5.90 5.10 5.45
CA GLY A 232 5.68 5.17 4.00
C GLY A 232 4.46 4.44 3.49
N THR A 233 4.30 4.54 2.18
CA THR A 233 3.21 3.93 1.43
C THR A 233 3.78 2.90 0.44
N GLN A 234 3.04 2.58 -0.61
CA GLN A 234 3.42 1.57 -1.61
C GLN A 234 4.83 1.75 -2.22
N MET A 235 5.45 2.93 -2.09
CA MET A 235 6.84 3.13 -2.54
C MET A 235 7.84 2.27 -1.76
N LEU A 236 7.57 1.99 -0.47
CA LEU A 236 8.42 1.14 0.37
C LEU A 236 8.08 -0.36 0.28
N ALA A 237 6.99 -0.72 -0.40
CA ALA A 237 6.50 -2.09 -0.42
C ALA A 237 7.25 -3.00 -1.40
N LYS A 238 8.01 -2.43 -2.34
CA LYS A 238 8.56 -3.20 -3.48
C LYS A 238 10.01 -2.88 -3.75
N GLY A 239 10.79 -3.94 -3.97
CA GLY A 239 12.15 -3.85 -4.52
C GLY A 239 13.20 -3.24 -3.60
N HIS A 240 12.94 -3.19 -2.29
CA HIS A 240 13.88 -2.65 -1.32
C HIS A 240 14.28 -3.71 -0.30
N ASP A 241 15.57 -3.82 -0.09
CA ASP A 241 16.15 -4.61 1.01
C ASP A 241 16.56 -3.63 2.12
N PHE A 242 16.04 -3.84 3.31
CA PHE A 242 16.36 -3.04 4.49
C PHE A 242 17.20 -3.91 5.43
N PRO A 243 18.51 -3.69 5.53
CA PRO A 243 19.44 -4.62 6.17
C PRO A 243 19.40 -4.66 7.70
N ARG A 244 18.60 -3.83 8.37
CA ARG A 244 18.59 -3.72 9.85
C ARG A 244 17.19 -3.81 10.45
#